data_2d424b69c9005bfccc80972ffa1f11c6
#
_entry.id   2d424b69c9005bfccc80972ffa1f11c6
#
_cell.length_a   1.000
_cell.length_b   1.000
_cell.length_c   1.000
_cell.angle_alpha   90.00
_cell.angle_beta   90.00
_cell.angle_gamma   90.00
#
_symmetry.space_group_name_H-M   'P 1'
#
loop_
_entity.id
_entity.type
_entity.pdbx_description
1 polymer ?
#
loop_
_entity_poly.entity_id
_entity_poly.type
_entity_poly.pdbx_seq_one_letter_code
_entity_poly.pdbx_strand_id
1 'polypeptide(L)'
;NSKITPEEQKDIKYRYEEIYARCWETAGCFIHTPDPRSALDAKPEEREAFWEKLYSEPGFGIWIGNYRDILTDERANALATEFMTRKIRERVNDPKIAEKLIPKNHGFGLRRLPLESGYFEAYNRSNVQLVDTLETPIERITAEGVRTTAEEHELDILVYATGFDGVTGGYDNIDIRGPGGRRLRDDWKDDLPKTFLGVINDGFPNLLMVL
;
A
#
# COMPACT_ATOMS: atom_id res chain seq x y z
N ASN A 1 0.35 14.57 -1.85
CA ASN A 1 -1.04 15.09 -1.71
C ASN A 1 -1.05 16.61 -1.75
N SER A 2 -1.55 17.20 -2.83
CA SER A 2 -1.86 18.63 -2.91
C SER A 2 -3.33 18.86 -2.55
N LYS A 3 -3.65 20.05 -2.06
CA LYS A 3 -5.05 20.43 -1.89
C LYS A 3 -5.67 20.64 -3.27
N ILE A 4 -6.82 20.04 -3.50
CA ILE A 4 -7.61 20.28 -4.70
C ILE A 4 -8.31 21.63 -4.53
N THR A 5 -8.15 22.53 -5.49
CA THR A 5 -8.84 23.83 -5.47
C THR A 5 -10.33 23.67 -5.77
N PRO A 6 -11.19 24.64 -5.40
CA PRO A 6 -12.61 24.61 -5.77
C PRO A 6 -12.84 24.53 -7.29
N GLU A 7 -11.97 25.17 -8.08
CA GLU A 7 -12.02 25.17 -9.55
C GLU A 7 -11.69 23.78 -10.10
N GLU A 8 -10.60 23.15 -9.63
CA GLU A 8 -10.24 21.78 -9.99
C GLU A 8 -11.33 20.78 -9.59
N GLN A 9 -11.91 20.93 -8.40
CA GLN A 9 -13.01 20.08 -7.95
C GLN A 9 -14.23 20.22 -8.87
N LYS A 10 -14.55 21.45 -9.32
CA LYS A 10 -15.65 21.71 -10.24
C LYS A 10 -15.40 21.08 -11.61
N ASP A 11 -14.18 21.20 -12.13
CA ASP A 11 -13.78 20.56 -13.40
C ASP A 11 -13.88 19.04 -13.33
N ILE A 12 -13.34 18.43 -12.27
CA ILE A 12 -13.44 16.97 -12.02
C ILE A 12 -14.91 16.54 -12.01
N LYS A 13 -15.78 17.26 -11.30
CA LYS A 13 -17.22 16.92 -11.23
C LYS A 13 -17.91 17.05 -12.58
N TYR A 14 -17.54 18.05 -13.37
CA TYR A 14 -18.07 18.22 -14.72
C TYR A 14 -17.69 17.09 -15.68
N ARG A 15 -16.50 16.49 -15.45
CA ARG A 15 -15.94 15.44 -16.28
C ARG A 15 -16.13 14.02 -15.72
N TYR A 16 -17.01 13.81 -14.76
CA TYR A 16 -17.20 12.49 -14.14
C TYR A 16 -17.50 11.37 -15.13
N GLU A 17 -18.35 11.63 -16.14
CA GLU A 17 -18.69 10.60 -17.13
C GLU A 17 -17.46 10.18 -17.96
N GLU A 18 -16.63 11.13 -18.37
CA GLU A 18 -15.37 10.86 -19.08
C GLU A 18 -14.39 10.08 -18.18
N ILE A 19 -14.24 10.52 -16.91
CA ILE A 19 -13.33 9.90 -15.95
C ILE A 19 -13.77 8.45 -15.68
N TYR A 20 -15.05 8.21 -15.45
CA TYR A 20 -15.55 6.86 -15.20
C TYR A 20 -15.46 5.97 -16.43
N ALA A 21 -15.76 6.48 -17.62
CA ALA A 21 -15.58 5.73 -18.87
C ALA A 21 -14.13 5.25 -18.99
N ARG A 22 -13.15 6.13 -18.73
CA ARG A 22 -11.74 5.77 -18.72
C ARG A 22 -11.38 4.75 -17.66
N CYS A 23 -11.95 4.85 -16.45
CA CYS A 23 -11.74 3.85 -15.39
C CYS A 23 -12.24 2.46 -15.82
N TRP A 24 -13.36 2.37 -16.54
CA TRP A 24 -13.88 1.09 -17.02
C TRP A 24 -13.00 0.41 -18.08
N GLU A 25 -12.12 1.15 -18.74
CA GLU A 25 -11.17 0.60 -19.72
C GLU A 25 -9.95 -0.08 -19.06
N THR A 26 -9.78 0.06 -17.74
CA THR A 26 -8.62 -0.47 -17.01
C THR A 26 -9.00 -1.62 -16.09
N ALA A 27 -8.13 -2.61 -15.95
CA ALA A 27 -8.37 -3.79 -15.12
C ALA A 27 -8.59 -3.46 -13.63
N GLY A 28 -7.98 -2.38 -13.13
CA GLY A 28 -8.09 -1.96 -11.73
C GLY A 28 -9.12 -0.86 -11.49
N CYS A 29 -9.89 -0.46 -12.50
CA CYS A 29 -10.81 0.67 -12.44
C CYS A 29 -10.18 1.99 -12.00
N PHE A 30 -8.92 2.23 -12.39
CA PHE A 30 -8.20 3.48 -12.16
C PHE A 30 -8.05 4.27 -13.47
N ILE A 31 -7.78 5.58 -13.35
CA ILE A 31 -7.51 6.46 -14.50
C ILE A 31 -6.15 6.18 -15.19
N HIS A 32 -5.30 5.39 -14.57
CA HIS A 32 -3.97 5.08 -15.04
C HIS A 32 -3.96 3.81 -15.89
N THR A 33 -3.28 3.86 -17.04
CA THR A 33 -3.05 2.72 -17.90
C THR A 33 -1.55 2.41 -17.90
N PRO A 34 -1.13 1.15 -17.75
CA PRO A 34 0.27 0.78 -17.86
C PRO A 34 0.87 1.21 -19.20
N ASP A 35 2.10 1.73 -19.17
CA ASP A 35 2.84 2.01 -20.40
C ASP A 35 3.15 0.67 -21.11
N PRO A 36 2.83 0.52 -22.40
CA PRO A 36 3.01 -0.74 -23.11
C PRO A 36 4.49 -1.13 -23.34
N ARG A 37 5.41 -0.21 -23.14
CA ARG A 37 6.85 -0.45 -23.28
C ARG A 37 7.38 -1.29 -22.11
N SER A 38 8.50 -1.95 -22.34
CA SER A 38 9.29 -2.62 -21.29
C SER A 38 10.31 -1.65 -20.68
N ALA A 39 10.46 -1.69 -19.36
CA ALA A 39 11.52 -0.95 -18.68
C ALA A 39 12.93 -1.44 -19.09
N LEU A 40 13.05 -2.72 -19.46
CA LEU A 40 14.32 -3.32 -19.87
C LEU A 40 14.76 -2.85 -21.26
N ASP A 41 13.80 -2.53 -22.15
CA ASP A 41 14.08 -2.07 -23.50
C ASP A 41 14.34 -0.55 -23.56
N ALA A 42 13.87 0.20 -22.55
CA ALA A 42 14.06 1.64 -22.49
C ALA A 42 15.52 1.98 -22.15
N LYS A 43 16.06 3.02 -22.80
CA LYS A 43 17.37 3.57 -22.44
C LYS A 43 17.36 4.11 -21.01
N PRO A 44 18.48 4.03 -20.27
CA PRO A 44 18.56 4.51 -18.89
C PRO A 44 18.02 5.93 -18.71
N GLU A 45 18.38 6.85 -19.60
CA GLU A 45 18.00 8.27 -19.54
C GLU A 45 16.48 8.46 -19.77
N GLU A 46 15.91 7.70 -20.71
CA GLU A 46 14.47 7.74 -21.02
C GLU A 46 13.67 7.18 -19.85
N ARG A 47 14.14 6.08 -19.26
CA ARG A 47 13.53 5.43 -18.11
C ARG A 47 13.56 6.34 -16.88
N GLU A 48 14.70 6.97 -16.63
CA GLU A 48 14.86 7.94 -15.54
C GLU A 48 13.88 9.11 -15.70
N ALA A 49 13.86 9.75 -16.86
CA ALA A 49 12.96 10.87 -17.15
C ALA A 49 11.47 10.47 -17.02
N PHE A 50 11.12 9.27 -17.45
CA PHE A 50 9.76 8.75 -17.31
C PHE A 50 9.37 8.54 -15.86
N TRP A 51 10.24 7.93 -15.05
CA TRP A 51 9.97 7.73 -13.63
C TRP A 51 9.96 9.04 -12.83
N GLU A 52 10.82 9.99 -13.12
CA GLU A 52 10.78 11.33 -12.51
C GLU A 52 9.43 12.02 -12.79
N LYS A 53 8.95 11.93 -14.02
CA LYS A 53 7.63 12.45 -14.38
C LYS A 53 6.54 11.78 -13.54
N LEU A 54 6.46 10.45 -13.54
CA LEU A 54 5.45 9.71 -12.78
C LEU A 54 5.53 9.95 -11.27
N TYR A 55 6.74 10.10 -10.74
CA TYR A 55 6.98 10.37 -9.32
C TYR A 55 6.51 11.77 -8.90
N SER A 56 6.61 12.74 -9.79
CA SER A 56 6.16 14.13 -9.56
C SER A 56 4.65 14.31 -9.69
N GLU A 57 3.97 13.39 -10.39
CA GLU A 57 2.52 13.45 -10.58
C GLU A 57 1.76 12.92 -9.35
N PRO A 58 0.59 13.50 -9.01
CA PRO A 58 -0.23 13.00 -7.92
C PRO A 58 -0.88 11.66 -8.28
N GLY A 59 -1.20 10.85 -7.25
CA GLY A 59 -1.93 9.59 -7.42
C GLY A 59 -1.02 8.39 -7.66
N PHE A 60 -1.57 7.36 -8.30
CA PHE A 60 -0.93 6.05 -8.46
C PHE A 60 -0.18 5.88 -9.79
N GLY A 61 0.11 6.96 -10.52
CA GLY A 61 0.78 6.90 -11.81
C GLY A 61 2.09 6.12 -11.76
N ILE A 62 2.94 6.39 -10.77
CA ILE A 62 4.22 5.69 -10.58
C ILE A 62 4.05 4.17 -10.35
N TRP A 63 2.93 3.72 -9.82
CA TRP A 63 2.65 2.31 -9.58
C TRP A 63 1.90 1.65 -10.74
N ILE A 64 0.76 2.23 -11.14
CA ILE A 64 -0.17 1.61 -12.10
C ILE A 64 0.10 2.07 -13.53
N GLY A 65 0.57 3.31 -13.72
CA GLY A 65 0.91 3.88 -15.02
C GLY A 65 2.34 3.63 -15.48
N ASN A 66 3.07 2.74 -14.78
CA ASN A 66 4.46 2.41 -15.06
C ASN A 66 4.62 1.46 -16.26
N TYR A 67 5.84 1.12 -16.65
CA TYR A 67 6.13 0.11 -17.66
C TYR A 67 5.43 -1.21 -17.34
N ARG A 68 4.98 -1.91 -18.38
CA ARG A 68 4.15 -3.14 -18.27
C ARG A 68 4.80 -4.28 -17.49
N ASP A 69 6.12 -4.34 -17.46
CA ASP A 69 6.92 -5.43 -16.89
C ASP A 69 7.37 -5.19 -15.44
N ILE A 70 7.11 -4.02 -14.86
CA ILE A 70 7.56 -3.68 -13.50
C ILE A 70 7.06 -4.66 -12.43
N LEU A 71 5.86 -5.19 -12.57
CA LEU A 71 5.27 -6.12 -11.59
C LEU A 71 5.42 -7.59 -11.98
N THR A 72 6.00 -7.89 -13.15
CA THR A 72 6.04 -9.25 -13.72
C THR A 72 7.45 -9.74 -14.08
N ASP A 73 8.44 -8.86 -14.18
CA ASP A 73 9.85 -9.21 -14.42
C ASP A 73 10.73 -8.69 -13.27
N GLU A 74 11.46 -9.57 -12.60
CA GLU A 74 12.31 -9.23 -11.46
C GLU A 74 13.40 -8.21 -11.79
N ARG A 75 13.95 -8.24 -13.00
CA ARG A 75 15.01 -7.31 -13.45
C ARG A 75 14.42 -5.90 -13.65
N ALA A 76 13.24 -5.83 -14.28
CA ALA A 76 12.52 -4.57 -14.42
C ALA A 76 12.13 -4.00 -13.05
N ASN A 77 11.61 -4.86 -12.16
CA ASN A 77 11.27 -4.48 -10.79
C ASN A 77 12.46 -3.98 -10.00
N ALA A 78 13.63 -4.63 -10.13
CA ALA A 78 14.85 -4.20 -9.46
C ALA A 78 15.26 -2.77 -9.86
N LEU A 79 15.14 -2.40 -11.13
CA LEU A 79 15.42 -1.04 -11.61
C LEU A 79 14.47 0.01 -10.99
N ALA A 80 13.18 -0.30 -10.90
CA ALA A 80 12.21 0.59 -10.26
C ALA A 80 12.44 0.67 -8.74
N THR A 81 12.80 -0.44 -8.11
CA THR A 81 13.14 -0.49 -6.68
C THR A 81 14.37 0.38 -6.39
N GLU A 82 15.40 0.34 -7.25
CA GLU A 82 16.58 1.19 -7.12
C GLU A 82 16.23 2.67 -7.26
N PHE A 83 15.40 3.04 -8.24
CA PHE A 83 14.90 4.41 -8.38
C PHE A 83 14.20 4.88 -7.10
N MET A 84 13.25 4.13 -6.58
CA MET A 84 12.52 4.50 -5.37
C MET A 84 13.41 4.54 -4.13
N THR A 85 14.36 3.63 -4.02
CA THR A 85 15.37 3.63 -2.95
C THR A 85 16.18 4.91 -2.96
N ARG A 86 16.61 5.36 -4.12
CA ARG A 86 17.32 6.63 -4.28
C ARG A 86 16.46 7.81 -3.85
N LYS A 87 15.15 7.83 -4.25
CA LYS A 87 14.22 8.88 -3.82
C LYS A 87 14.05 8.96 -2.30
N ILE A 88 14.03 7.83 -1.61
CA ILE A 88 13.99 7.81 -0.14
C ILE A 88 15.27 8.41 0.44
N ARG A 89 16.44 8.02 -0.07
CA ARG A 89 17.74 8.56 0.37
C ARG A 89 17.89 10.05 0.13
N GLU A 90 17.32 10.58 -0.95
CA GLU A 90 17.34 12.03 -1.25
C GLU A 90 16.47 12.84 -0.27
N ARG A 91 15.42 12.23 0.31
CA ARG A 91 14.44 12.90 1.17
C ARG A 91 14.74 12.78 2.66
N VAL A 92 15.55 11.82 3.08
CA VAL A 92 15.91 11.56 4.48
C VAL A 92 17.37 11.91 4.71
N ASN A 93 17.62 12.89 5.57
CA ASN A 93 18.96 13.45 5.80
C ASN A 93 19.92 12.48 6.51
N ASP A 94 19.40 11.67 7.45
CA ASP A 94 20.22 10.66 8.13
C ASP A 94 20.24 9.36 7.32
N PRO A 95 21.43 8.94 6.81
CA PRO A 95 21.54 7.72 6.02
C PRO A 95 21.10 6.45 6.77
N LYS A 96 21.27 6.40 8.10
CA LYS A 96 20.85 5.23 8.90
C LYS A 96 19.34 5.12 8.98
N ILE A 97 18.66 6.27 9.14
CA ILE A 97 17.20 6.33 9.12
C ILE A 97 16.69 6.00 7.72
N ALA A 98 17.29 6.57 6.68
CA ALA A 98 16.93 6.26 5.30
C ALA A 98 16.97 4.75 5.00
N GLU A 99 18.05 4.07 5.41
CA GLU A 99 18.21 2.62 5.20
C GLU A 99 17.17 1.78 5.97
N LYS A 100 16.70 2.24 7.13
CA LYS A 100 15.62 1.58 7.88
C LYS A 100 14.24 1.77 7.22
N LEU A 101 14.02 2.87 6.54
CA LEU A 101 12.77 3.19 5.85
C LEU A 101 12.65 2.53 4.47
N ILE A 102 13.76 2.06 3.90
CA ILE A 102 13.76 1.34 2.61
C ILE A 102 13.28 -0.09 2.80
N PRO A 103 12.19 -0.53 2.11
CA PRO A 103 11.74 -1.91 2.15
C PRO A 103 12.82 -2.88 1.67
N LYS A 104 13.08 -3.95 2.44
CA LYS A 104 14.10 -4.96 2.12
C LYS A 104 13.54 -6.35 1.84
N ASN A 105 12.26 -6.55 2.13
CA ASN A 105 11.60 -7.84 2.01
C ASN A 105 10.67 -7.96 0.79
N HIS A 106 10.61 -6.92 -0.04
CA HIS A 106 9.84 -6.92 -1.29
C HIS A 106 10.34 -5.81 -2.22
N GLY A 107 10.17 -6.03 -3.52
CA GLY A 107 10.43 -5.03 -4.55
C GLY A 107 9.32 -3.99 -4.67
N PHE A 108 9.56 -2.96 -5.46
CA PHE A 108 8.65 -1.87 -5.71
C PHE A 108 7.28 -2.36 -6.22
N GLY A 109 6.21 -1.88 -5.61
CA GLY A 109 4.84 -2.15 -6.05
C GLY A 109 4.31 -3.56 -5.80
N LEU A 110 5.13 -4.51 -5.32
CA LEU A 110 4.68 -5.87 -4.97
C LEU A 110 3.80 -5.90 -3.71
N ARG A 111 3.78 -4.82 -2.97
CA ARG A 111 2.77 -4.48 -1.97
C ARG A 111 2.11 -3.18 -2.35
N ARG A 112 0.87 -2.97 -1.92
CA ARG A 112 0.15 -1.72 -2.21
C ARG A 112 0.98 -0.51 -1.76
N LEU A 113 1.22 0.41 -2.70
CA LEU A 113 1.95 1.64 -2.45
C LEU A 113 1.05 2.63 -1.69
N PRO A 114 1.37 3.04 -0.46
CA PRO A 114 0.63 4.09 0.22
C PRO A 114 0.97 5.45 -0.40
N LEU A 115 -0.06 6.28 -0.62
CA LEU A 115 0.16 7.69 -0.95
C LEU A 115 0.51 8.44 0.32
N GLU A 116 1.53 9.29 0.25
CA GLU A 116 2.03 10.04 1.39
C GLU A 116 2.28 11.52 1.06
N SER A 117 2.38 12.36 2.07
CA SER A 117 2.71 13.77 1.99
C SER A 117 3.64 14.14 3.13
N GLY A 118 4.93 14.19 2.83
CA GLY A 118 5.94 14.54 3.83
C GLY A 118 6.24 13.45 4.86
N TYR A 119 5.88 12.19 4.58
CA TYR A 119 6.19 11.07 5.46
C TYR A 119 7.69 10.91 5.68
N PHE A 120 8.48 10.93 4.62
CA PHE A 120 9.94 10.80 4.71
C PHE A 120 10.60 12.03 5.32
N GLU A 121 10.13 13.23 4.98
CA GLU A 121 10.63 14.50 5.54
C GLU A 121 10.32 14.64 7.03
N ALA A 122 9.28 13.96 7.55
CA ALA A 122 8.98 13.98 8.97
C ALA A 122 10.16 13.47 9.82
N TYR A 123 10.93 12.49 9.30
CA TYR A 123 12.10 11.95 9.99
C TYR A 123 13.32 12.88 10.00
N ASN A 124 13.27 13.99 9.28
CA ASN A 124 14.29 15.05 9.35
C ASN A 124 14.07 16.03 10.50
N ARG A 125 12.94 15.90 11.22
CA ARG A 125 12.58 16.78 12.33
C ARG A 125 13.18 16.27 13.63
N SER A 126 13.68 17.18 14.47
CA SER A 126 14.29 16.83 15.75
C SER A 126 13.33 16.22 16.78
N ASN A 127 12.02 16.40 16.58
CA ASN A 127 10.97 15.86 17.46
C ASN A 127 10.34 14.56 16.91
N VAL A 128 10.94 13.92 15.91
CA VAL A 128 10.50 12.63 15.36
C VAL A 128 11.62 11.61 15.53
N GLN A 129 11.31 10.51 16.20
CA GLN A 129 12.23 9.40 16.40
C GLN A 129 11.69 8.15 15.71
N LEU A 130 12.54 7.44 15.00
CA LEU A 130 12.26 6.11 14.44
C LEU A 130 12.80 5.05 15.42
N VAL A 131 11.92 4.20 15.91
CA VAL A 131 12.29 3.03 16.70
C VAL A 131 12.10 1.77 15.86
N ASP A 132 13.19 1.05 15.60
CA ASP A 132 13.15 -0.20 14.86
C ASP A 132 12.87 -1.36 15.81
N THR A 133 11.65 -1.85 15.81
CA THR A 133 11.22 -2.93 16.69
C THR A 133 11.78 -4.32 16.31
N LEU A 134 12.47 -4.44 15.19
CA LEU A 134 13.24 -5.64 14.85
C LEU A 134 14.59 -5.65 15.59
N GLU A 135 15.19 -4.47 15.78
CA GLU A 135 16.43 -4.32 16.56
C GLU A 135 16.15 -4.25 18.07
N THR A 136 15.09 -3.54 18.44
CA THR A 136 14.69 -3.29 19.83
C THR A 136 13.21 -3.67 20.04
N PRO A 137 12.89 -4.96 20.16
CA PRO A 137 11.52 -5.44 20.35
C PRO A 137 10.78 -4.77 21.50
N ILE A 138 9.49 -4.56 21.34
CA ILE A 138 8.61 -4.11 22.41
C ILE A 138 8.48 -5.23 23.45
N GLU A 139 8.79 -4.92 24.71
CA GLU A 139 8.62 -5.85 25.82
C GLU A 139 7.22 -5.76 26.43
N ARG A 140 6.76 -4.54 26.68
CA ARG A 140 5.45 -4.27 27.28
C ARG A 140 5.02 -2.82 27.13
N ILE A 141 3.76 -2.59 27.36
CA ILE A 141 3.18 -1.26 27.59
C ILE A 141 3.21 -0.98 29.07
N THR A 142 3.63 0.23 29.46
CA THR A 142 3.70 0.70 30.85
C THR A 142 2.64 1.77 31.09
N ALA A 143 2.56 2.27 32.31
CA ALA A 143 1.69 3.38 32.66
C ALA A 143 2.16 4.71 32.00
N GLU A 144 3.47 4.82 31.77
CA GLU A 144 4.12 6.00 31.22
C GLU A 144 4.33 5.94 29.68
N GLY A 145 4.24 4.74 29.08
CA GLY A 145 4.47 4.63 27.64
C GLY A 145 4.74 3.21 27.13
N VAL A 146 5.82 3.03 26.34
CA VAL A 146 6.22 1.76 25.75
C VAL A 146 7.66 1.41 26.13
N ARG A 147 7.84 0.24 26.71
CA ARG A 147 9.16 -0.33 27.02
C ARG A 147 9.61 -1.24 25.89
N THR A 148 10.78 -0.93 25.34
CA THR A 148 11.51 -1.82 24.42
C THR A 148 12.65 -2.52 25.17
N THR A 149 13.34 -3.44 24.51
CA THR A 149 14.54 -4.09 25.08
C THR A 149 15.69 -3.12 25.34
N ALA A 150 15.69 -1.95 24.72
CA ALA A 150 16.73 -0.92 24.86
C ALA A 150 16.36 0.13 25.93
N GLU A 151 15.17 0.72 25.83
CA GLU A 151 14.78 1.85 26.66
C GLU A 151 13.26 1.95 26.81
N GLU A 152 12.82 2.83 27.69
CA GLU A 152 11.42 3.20 27.85
C GLU A 152 11.14 4.52 27.12
N HIS A 153 10.10 4.51 26.29
CA HIS A 153 9.62 5.68 25.56
C HIS A 153 8.40 6.24 26.27
N GLU A 154 8.55 7.38 26.94
CA GLU A 154 7.44 8.08 27.60
C GLU A 154 6.51 8.69 26.55
N LEU A 155 5.19 8.47 26.70
CA LEU A 155 4.17 8.88 25.74
C LEU A 155 2.92 9.38 26.45
N ASP A 156 2.35 10.48 25.97
CA ASP A 156 1.02 10.94 26.36
C ASP A 156 -0.09 10.21 25.60
N ILE A 157 0.18 9.77 24.37
CA ILE A 157 -0.78 9.09 23.51
C ILE A 157 -0.09 7.93 22.79
N LEU A 158 -0.68 6.74 22.86
CA LEU A 158 -0.27 5.56 22.12
C LEU A 158 -1.33 5.21 21.07
N VAL A 159 -0.94 5.21 19.80
CA VAL A 159 -1.82 4.82 18.68
C VAL A 159 -1.51 3.40 18.24
N TYR A 160 -2.46 2.50 18.43
CA TYR A 160 -2.39 1.13 17.91
C TYR A 160 -2.76 1.10 16.43
N ALA A 161 -1.75 1.12 15.58
CA ALA A 161 -1.92 1.02 14.13
C ALA A 161 -1.46 -0.37 13.62
N THR A 162 -1.91 -1.42 14.30
CA THR A 162 -1.46 -2.82 14.12
C THR A 162 -2.03 -3.50 12.88
N GLY A 163 -2.90 -2.80 12.13
CA GLY A 163 -3.55 -3.32 10.94
C GLY A 163 -4.83 -4.08 11.25
N PHE A 164 -5.28 -4.83 10.25
CA PHE A 164 -6.49 -5.64 10.33
C PHE A 164 -6.15 -7.09 10.03
N ASP A 165 -6.94 -8.00 10.56
CA ASP A 165 -6.93 -9.39 10.14
C ASP A 165 -7.49 -9.46 8.71
N GLY A 166 -6.60 -9.81 7.77
CA GLY A 166 -6.91 -9.78 6.33
C GLY A 166 -7.81 -10.96 5.91
N VAL A 167 -8.46 -10.83 4.76
CA VAL A 167 -9.28 -11.84 4.09
C VAL A 167 -10.48 -12.33 4.90
N THR A 168 -10.28 -13.01 6.03
CA THR A 168 -11.35 -13.61 6.84
C THR A 168 -11.81 -12.76 8.01
N GLY A 169 -10.94 -11.87 8.53
CA GLY A 169 -11.21 -11.14 9.77
C GLY A 169 -12.48 -10.29 9.78
N GLY A 170 -12.86 -9.74 8.62
CA GLY A 170 -14.13 -9.02 8.46
C GLY A 170 -15.37 -9.93 8.64
N TYR A 171 -15.24 -11.20 8.27
CA TYR A 171 -16.34 -12.19 8.36
C TYR A 171 -16.39 -12.88 9.72
N ASP A 172 -15.25 -13.03 10.39
CA ASP A 172 -15.18 -13.74 11.68
C ASP A 172 -15.95 -13.04 12.80
N ASN A 173 -16.13 -11.73 12.70
CA ASN A 173 -16.92 -10.93 13.63
C ASN A 173 -18.44 -10.92 13.34
N ILE A 174 -18.88 -11.57 12.26
CA ILE A 174 -20.28 -11.66 11.86
C ILE A 174 -20.75 -13.10 11.98
N ASP A 175 -21.89 -13.36 12.65
CA ASP A 175 -22.48 -14.70 12.73
C ASP A 175 -23.24 -15.03 11.44
N ILE A 176 -22.50 -15.40 10.39
CA ILE A 176 -23.04 -15.75 9.08
C ILE A 176 -23.43 -17.23 9.09
N ARG A 177 -24.72 -17.50 8.83
CA ARG A 177 -25.29 -18.83 8.85
C ARG A 177 -25.90 -19.20 7.51
N GLY A 178 -25.55 -20.36 7.03
CA GLY A 178 -26.20 -21.05 5.90
C GLY A 178 -27.36 -21.96 6.31
N PRO A 179 -27.95 -22.68 5.36
CA PRO A 179 -28.98 -23.69 5.61
C PRO A 179 -28.55 -24.69 6.68
N GLY A 180 -29.48 -25.08 7.54
CA GLY A 180 -29.24 -26.01 8.65
C GLY A 180 -28.42 -25.43 9.81
N GLY A 181 -28.14 -24.11 9.80
CA GLY A 181 -27.39 -23.44 10.87
C GLY A 181 -25.86 -23.55 10.72
N ARG A 182 -25.35 -24.04 9.58
CA ARG A 182 -23.92 -24.11 9.24
C ARG A 182 -23.30 -22.72 9.34
N ARG A 183 -22.19 -22.56 10.05
CA ARG A 183 -21.51 -21.28 10.22
C ARG A 183 -20.35 -21.14 9.28
N LEU A 184 -20.24 -19.99 8.63
CA LEU A 184 -19.13 -19.69 7.70
C LEU A 184 -17.75 -19.77 8.37
N ARG A 185 -17.63 -19.22 9.58
CA ARG A 185 -16.37 -19.25 10.35
C ARG A 185 -15.92 -20.66 10.72
N ASP A 186 -16.85 -21.60 10.92
CA ASP A 186 -16.51 -22.98 11.24
C ASP A 186 -15.97 -23.70 10.00
N ASP A 187 -16.45 -23.34 8.81
CA ASP A 187 -15.95 -23.87 7.54
C ASP A 187 -14.56 -23.36 7.18
N TRP A 188 -14.22 -22.14 7.60
CA TRP A 188 -12.95 -21.49 7.28
C TRP A 188 -11.89 -21.63 8.36
N LYS A 189 -12.25 -22.26 9.51
CA LYS A 189 -11.40 -22.27 10.70
C LYS A 189 -10.06 -22.98 10.51
N ASP A 190 -10.07 -24.10 9.81
CA ASP A 190 -8.91 -24.99 9.67
C ASP A 190 -8.31 -24.96 8.26
N ASP A 191 -8.93 -24.26 7.32
CA ASP A 191 -8.52 -24.19 5.91
C ASP A 191 -8.59 -22.76 5.37
N LEU A 192 -7.87 -22.52 4.28
CA LEU A 192 -8.07 -21.28 3.50
C LEU A 192 -9.51 -21.21 2.97
N PRO A 193 -10.12 -20.00 2.94
CA PRO A 193 -11.45 -19.82 2.39
C PRO A 193 -11.58 -20.40 1.00
N LYS A 194 -12.51 -21.35 0.82
CA LYS A 194 -12.82 -21.95 -0.49
C LYS A 194 -14.00 -21.23 -1.10
N THR A 195 -13.73 -20.40 -2.10
CA THR A 195 -14.75 -19.58 -2.76
C THR A 195 -14.75 -19.82 -4.26
N PHE A 196 -15.89 -19.60 -4.90
CA PHE A 196 -15.93 -19.52 -6.36
C PHE A 196 -15.65 -18.05 -6.78
N LEU A 197 -14.51 -17.82 -7.40
CA LEU A 197 -14.03 -16.51 -7.87
C LEU A 197 -13.98 -15.40 -6.80
N GLY A 198 -13.86 -15.75 -5.53
CA GLY A 198 -13.93 -14.75 -4.45
C GLY A 198 -15.34 -14.18 -4.17
N VAL A 199 -16.37 -14.64 -4.89
CA VAL A 199 -17.70 -14.04 -4.84
C VAL A 199 -18.73 -14.91 -4.10
N ILE A 200 -18.68 -16.22 -4.27
CA ILE A 200 -19.68 -17.16 -3.74
C ILE A 200 -19.00 -18.22 -2.89
N ASN A 201 -19.64 -18.61 -1.79
CA ASN A 201 -19.20 -19.71 -0.94
C ASN A 201 -20.23 -20.85 -0.92
N ASP A 202 -19.74 -22.09 -1.03
CA ASP A 202 -20.60 -23.28 -0.95
C ASP A 202 -21.33 -23.36 0.38
N GLY A 203 -22.62 -23.71 0.34
CA GLY A 203 -23.45 -23.76 1.52
C GLY A 203 -24.01 -22.42 2.02
N PHE A 204 -23.74 -21.31 1.31
CA PHE A 204 -24.24 -19.97 1.65
C PHE A 204 -24.86 -19.29 0.43
N PRO A 205 -26.02 -19.77 -0.06
CA PRO A 205 -26.58 -19.38 -1.36
C PRO A 205 -26.96 -17.89 -1.48
N ASN A 206 -27.17 -17.22 -0.35
CA ASN A 206 -27.54 -15.81 -0.30
C ASN A 206 -26.36 -14.90 0.13
N LEU A 207 -25.16 -15.45 0.26
CA LEU A 207 -23.95 -14.69 0.57
C LEU A 207 -23.19 -14.38 -0.73
N LEU A 208 -23.17 -13.11 -1.10
CA LEU A 208 -22.32 -12.60 -2.16
C LEU A 208 -21.23 -11.73 -1.53
N MET A 209 -19.99 -12.05 -1.81
CA MET A 209 -18.81 -11.32 -1.32
C MET A 209 -18.31 -10.41 -2.41
N VAL A 210 -18.02 -9.16 -2.05
CA VAL A 210 -17.35 -8.18 -2.93
C VAL A 210 -16.05 -7.80 -2.23
N LEU A 211 -14.94 -8.20 -2.83
CA LEU A 211 -13.58 -7.94 -2.32
C LEU A 211 -12.95 -6.78 -3.07
#